data_edc16e970980b3656547caa6b55f0240
#
_entry.id   edc16e970980b3656547caa6b55f0240
#
_cell.length_a   1.000
_cell.length_b   1.000
_cell.length_c   1.000
_cell.angle_alpha   90.00
_cell.angle_beta   90.00
_cell.angle_gamma   90.00
#
_symmetry.space_group_name_H-M   'P 1'
#
loop_
_entity.id
_entity.type
_entity.pdbx_description
1 polymer ?
#
loop_
_entity_poly.entity_id
_entity_poly.type
_entity_poly.pdbx_seq_one_letter_code
_entity_poly.pdbx_strand_id
1 'polypeptide(L)'
;MASGRKLVIVESPAKAKTIGKYLGRAYRVKATVGHIMDLPEKKLGIDLDKGFEPELVPIPGKEKTIADIKLAAKNSKEVFIATDPDREGEAIAWHVAEQIKPKRGVSNIPVRRVLFHEITKDAVQLAIRQAGDIDDKKVEAQQARRVLDRLVGYKSSPVLWKTVKKGI
;
A
#
# COMPACT_ATOMS: atom_id res chain seq x y z
N MET A 1 7.71 26.03 -0.94
CA MET A 1 8.57 25.41 -1.95
C MET A 1 8.75 23.94 -1.61
N ALA A 2 8.53 23.04 -2.53
CA ALA A 2 8.80 21.63 -2.29
C ALA A 2 10.30 21.47 -1.98
N SER A 3 10.62 20.87 -0.84
CA SER A 3 11.98 20.46 -0.50
C SER A 3 12.51 19.62 -1.66
N GLY A 4 13.67 19.92 -2.20
CA GLY A 4 14.20 19.29 -3.42
C GLY A 4 14.48 17.78 -3.34
N ARG A 5 14.00 17.08 -2.30
CA ARG A 5 14.18 15.63 -2.10
C ARG A 5 13.09 14.81 -2.78
N LYS A 6 13.44 13.59 -3.17
CA LYS A 6 12.51 12.57 -3.64
C LYS A 6 12.09 11.69 -2.47
N LEU A 7 10.84 11.22 -2.46
CA LEU A 7 10.33 10.31 -1.42
C LEU A 7 10.36 8.88 -1.94
N VAL A 8 10.85 7.96 -1.12
CA VAL A 8 10.74 6.52 -1.36
C VAL A 8 9.91 5.89 -0.25
N ILE A 9 8.91 5.11 -0.61
CA ILE A 9 8.01 4.44 0.34
C ILE A 9 8.22 2.94 0.22
N VAL A 10 8.48 2.28 1.33
CA VAL A 10 8.68 0.83 1.45
C VAL A 10 7.72 0.25 2.49
N GLU A 11 7.62 -1.08 2.59
CA GLU A 11 6.70 -1.71 3.55
C GLU A 11 7.27 -1.86 4.96
N SER A 12 8.60 -1.90 5.15
CA SER A 12 9.19 -2.14 6.47
C SER A 12 10.23 -1.10 6.89
N PRO A 13 10.34 -0.80 8.21
CA PRO A 13 11.36 0.10 8.73
C PRO A 13 12.80 -0.39 8.48
N ALA A 14 13.04 -1.71 8.50
CA ALA A 14 14.33 -2.29 8.21
C ALA A 14 14.78 -1.98 6.78
N LYS A 15 13.89 -2.19 5.80
CA LYS A 15 14.13 -1.83 4.38
C LYS A 15 14.33 -0.31 4.23
N ALA A 16 13.56 0.51 4.93
CA ALA A 16 13.71 1.96 4.89
C ALA A 16 15.12 2.40 5.33
N LYS A 17 15.64 1.82 6.39
CA LYS A 17 17.00 2.11 6.91
C LYS A 17 18.07 1.73 5.89
N THR A 18 17.99 0.53 5.32
CA THR A 18 18.99 0.02 4.36
C THR A 18 18.95 0.80 3.04
N ILE A 19 17.77 0.99 2.46
CA ILE A 19 17.59 1.72 1.21
C ILE A 19 17.98 3.19 1.36
N GLY A 20 17.66 3.81 2.50
CA GLY A 20 18.07 5.17 2.81
C GLY A 20 19.60 5.37 2.80
N LYS A 21 20.36 4.38 3.29
CA LYS A 21 21.84 4.40 3.20
C LYS A 21 22.33 4.34 1.76
N TYR A 22 21.69 3.54 0.90
CA TYR A 22 22.08 3.35 -0.50
C TYR A 22 21.74 4.54 -1.38
N LEU A 23 20.62 5.22 -1.12
CA LEU A 23 20.15 6.35 -1.92
C LEU A 23 20.71 7.71 -1.48
N GLY A 24 21.14 7.83 -0.23
CA GLY A 24 21.75 9.04 0.29
C GLY A 24 20.78 10.22 0.51
N ARG A 25 21.33 11.41 0.69
CA ARG A 25 20.61 12.62 1.15
C ARG A 25 19.57 13.18 0.16
N ALA A 26 19.67 12.84 -1.12
CA ALA A 26 18.72 13.28 -2.14
C ALA A 26 17.32 12.64 -1.99
N TYR A 27 17.25 11.57 -1.21
CA TYR A 27 16.03 10.81 -0.97
C TYR A 27 15.64 10.83 0.51
N ARG A 28 14.33 10.85 0.76
CA ARG A 28 13.74 10.55 2.06
C ARG A 28 13.05 9.20 1.95
N VAL A 29 13.32 8.29 2.87
CA VAL A 29 12.66 6.97 2.88
C VAL A 29 11.70 6.88 4.05
N LYS A 30 10.49 6.40 3.79
CA LYS A 30 9.41 6.16 4.76
C LYS A 30 8.89 4.73 4.63
N ALA A 31 8.37 4.18 5.72
CA ALA A 31 7.77 2.85 5.75
C ALA A 31 6.27 2.92 6.04
N THR A 32 5.48 2.08 5.37
CA THR A 32 4.06 1.90 5.66
C THR A 32 3.82 1.00 6.87
N VAL A 33 4.79 0.17 7.21
CA VAL A 33 4.68 -0.88 8.24
C VAL A 33 3.54 -1.85 7.89
N GLY A 34 3.61 -2.44 6.68
CA GLY A 34 2.60 -3.31 6.10
C GLY A 34 1.48 -2.54 5.40
N HIS A 35 0.30 -3.14 5.33
CA HIS A 35 -0.89 -2.51 4.73
C HIS A 35 -1.36 -1.30 5.54
N ILE A 36 -1.90 -0.30 4.85
CA ILE A 36 -2.46 0.93 5.44
C ILE A 36 -3.98 1.02 5.29
N MET A 37 -4.53 0.31 4.31
CA MET A 37 -5.97 0.25 4.03
C MET A 37 -6.43 -1.19 3.97
N ASP A 38 -7.64 -1.46 4.43
CA ASP A 38 -8.29 -2.77 4.34
C ASP A 38 -9.81 -2.61 4.40
N LEU A 39 -10.53 -3.73 4.26
CA LEU A 39 -11.97 -3.80 4.53
C LEU A 39 -12.25 -3.48 6.01
N PRO A 40 -13.42 -2.90 6.34
CA PRO A 40 -13.80 -2.63 7.73
C PRO A 40 -13.82 -3.91 8.57
N GLU A 41 -13.42 -3.83 9.84
CA GLU A 41 -13.37 -4.99 10.74
C GLU A 41 -14.76 -5.48 11.17
N LYS A 42 -15.70 -4.55 11.41
CA LYS A 42 -16.99 -4.83 12.06
C LYS A 42 -18.17 -5.03 11.10
N LYS A 43 -17.96 -4.93 9.81
CA LYS A 43 -19.00 -5.11 8.78
C LYS A 43 -18.45 -5.83 7.56
N LEU A 44 -19.32 -6.31 6.68
CA LEU A 44 -18.91 -7.00 5.46
C LEU A 44 -17.99 -6.11 4.60
N GLY A 45 -18.31 -4.84 4.44
CA GLY A 45 -17.51 -3.88 3.69
C GLY A 45 -17.44 -4.15 2.20
N ILE A 46 -18.43 -4.86 1.64
CA ILE A 46 -18.51 -5.22 0.24
C ILE A 46 -19.92 -4.88 -0.25
N ASP A 47 -20.02 -4.09 -1.30
CA ASP A 47 -21.30 -3.77 -1.93
C ASP A 47 -21.68 -4.88 -2.92
N LEU A 48 -22.62 -5.74 -2.48
CA LEU A 48 -23.08 -6.89 -3.26
C LEU A 48 -23.87 -6.48 -4.51
N ASP A 49 -24.48 -5.29 -4.51
CA ASP A 49 -25.33 -4.80 -5.60
C ASP A 49 -24.52 -4.02 -6.65
N LYS A 50 -23.29 -3.58 -6.29
CA LYS A 50 -22.37 -2.86 -7.16
C LYS A 50 -21.13 -3.69 -7.56
N GLY A 51 -21.35 -4.93 -8.00
CA GLY A 51 -20.27 -5.75 -8.52
C GLY A 51 -19.22 -6.16 -7.48
N PHE A 52 -19.62 -6.31 -6.23
CA PHE A 52 -18.74 -6.70 -5.10
C PHE A 52 -17.65 -5.67 -4.79
N GLU A 53 -17.93 -4.38 -5.01
CA GLU A 53 -16.97 -3.30 -4.75
C GLU A 53 -16.60 -3.25 -3.27
N PRO A 54 -15.28 -3.28 -2.93
CA PRO A 54 -14.83 -3.23 -1.55
C PRO A 54 -14.85 -1.81 -1.01
N GLU A 55 -15.35 -1.65 0.21
CA GLU A 55 -15.18 -0.43 1.00
C GLU A 55 -13.84 -0.48 1.70
N LEU A 56 -12.87 0.30 1.24
CA LEU A 56 -11.54 0.37 1.83
C LEU A 56 -11.47 1.52 2.84
N VAL A 57 -11.05 1.19 4.05
CA VAL A 57 -10.88 2.13 5.16
C VAL A 57 -9.46 2.06 5.72
N PRO A 58 -8.96 3.13 6.35
CA PRO A 58 -7.69 3.06 7.07
C PRO A 58 -7.71 1.94 8.12
N ILE A 59 -6.65 1.13 8.16
CA ILE A 59 -6.47 0.13 9.21
C ILE A 59 -6.31 0.87 10.55
N PRO A 60 -7.00 0.45 11.62
CA PRO A 60 -6.85 1.06 12.94
C PRO A 60 -5.38 1.14 13.38
N GLY A 61 -4.95 2.32 13.84
CA GLY A 61 -3.57 2.62 14.20
C GLY A 61 -2.65 3.04 13.04
N LYS A 62 -3.16 3.08 11.80
CA LYS A 62 -2.39 3.54 10.62
C LYS A 62 -2.62 5.01 10.26
N GLU A 63 -3.51 5.71 10.94
CA GLU A 63 -3.88 7.09 10.65
C GLU A 63 -2.65 8.02 10.68
N LYS A 64 -1.80 7.86 11.69
CA LYS A 64 -0.55 8.62 11.82
C LYS A 64 0.42 8.32 10.67
N THR A 65 0.59 7.05 10.33
CA THR A 65 1.45 6.62 9.22
C THR A 65 0.97 7.23 7.89
N ILE A 66 -0.34 7.19 7.63
CA ILE A 66 -0.95 7.77 6.44
C ILE A 66 -0.73 9.30 6.42
N ALA A 67 -0.95 9.99 7.53
CA ALA A 67 -0.73 11.42 7.64
C ALA A 67 0.74 11.81 7.38
N ASP A 68 1.67 11.06 7.95
CA ASP A 68 3.11 11.27 7.76
C ASP A 68 3.55 11.05 6.30
N ILE A 69 2.99 10.04 5.64
CA ILE A 69 3.26 9.77 4.21
C ILE A 69 2.69 10.89 3.34
N LYS A 70 1.45 11.34 3.59
CA LYS A 70 0.84 12.46 2.87
C LYS A 70 1.65 13.74 2.99
N LEU A 71 2.09 14.07 4.20
CA LEU A 71 2.93 15.24 4.46
C LEU A 71 4.28 15.13 3.77
N ALA A 72 4.91 13.95 3.82
CA ALA A 72 6.18 13.72 3.16
C ALA A 72 6.06 13.83 1.63
N ALA A 73 4.99 13.27 1.05
CA ALA A 73 4.71 13.36 -0.39
C ALA A 73 4.50 14.81 -0.83
N LYS A 74 3.68 15.57 -0.11
CA LYS A 74 3.43 16.99 -0.41
C LYS A 74 4.72 17.84 -0.45
N ASN A 75 5.71 17.46 0.33
CA ASN A 75 6.99 18.15 0.43
C ASN A 75 8.08 17.53 -0.47
N SER A 76 7.72 16.70 -1.44
CA SER A 76 8.65 16.00 -2.31
C SER A 76 8.41 16.36 -3.78
N LYS A 77 9.48 16.27 -4.59
CA LYS A 77 9.37 16.50 -6.05
C LYS A 77 8.79 15.31 -6.79
N GLU A 78 9.00 14.11 -6.28
CA GLU A 78 8.62 12.84 -6.89
C GLU A 78 8.49 11.78 -5.80
N VAL A 79 7.58 10.83 -5.97
CA VAL A 79 7.37 9.73 -5.05
C VAL A 79 7.62 8.40 -5.75
N PHE A 80 8.47 7.59 -5.16
CA PHE A 80 8.73 6.21 -5.56
C PHE A 80 8.12 5.26 -4.54
N ILE A 81 7.32 4.31 -4.99
CA ILE A 81 6.74 3.28 -4.14
C ILE A 81 7.46 1.96 -4.43
N ALA A 82 8.25 1.53 -3.47
CA ALA A 82 9.21 0.44 -3.58
C ALA A 82 8.85 -0.71 -2.61
N THR A 83 7.57 -1.05 -2.56
CA THR A 83 7.05 -2.23 -1.86
C THR A 83 7.37 -3.50 -2.64
N ASP A 84 7.22 -4.68 -2.01
CA ASP A 84 7.57 -5.96 -2.61
C ASP A 84 6.93 -6.19 -4.00
N PRO A 85 7.59 -6.95 -4.90
CA PRO A 85 7.13 -7.14 -6.28
C PRO A 85 6.01 -8.17 -6.43
N ASP A 86 5.36 -8.58 -5.34
CA ASP A 86 4.21 -9.48 -5.32
C ASP A 86 2.87 -8.71 -5.34
N ARG A 87 1.76 -9.44 -5.35
CA ARG A 87 0.40 -8.86 -5.35
C ARG A 87 0.10 -8.04 -4.09
N GLU A 88 0.60 -8.47 -2.94
CA GLU A 88 0.42 -7.75 -1.67
C GLU A 88 1.18 -6.42 -1.69
N GLY A 89 2.43 -6.42 -2.17
CA GLY A 89 3.21 -5.21 -2.34
C GLY A 89 2.61 -4.25 -3.37
N GLU A 90 1.99 -4.77 -4.43
CA GLU A 90 1.30 -3.98 -5.44
C GLU A 90 0.03 -3.32 -4.87
N ALA A 91 -0.73 -4.05 -4.04
CA ALA A 91 -1.89 -3.50 -3.35
C ALA A 91 -1.50 -2.39 -2.37
N ILE A 92 -0.43 -2.57 -1.60
CA ILE A 92 0.12 -1.52 -0.73
C ILE A 92 0.50 -0.29 -1.55
N ALA A 93 1.18 -0.49 -2.69
CA ALA A 93 1.59 0.60 -3.58
C ALA A 93 0.39 1.39 -4.09
N TRP A 94 -0.65 0.71 -4.54
CA TRP A 94 -1.89 1.32 -5.00
C TRP A 94 -2.60 2.11 -3.88
N HIS A 95 -2.72 1.53 -2.70
CA HIS A 95 -3.32 2.22 -1.54
C HIS A 95 -2.56 3.49 -1.18
N VAL A 96 -1.23 3.43 -1.18
CA VAL A 96 -0.39 4.62 -0.94
C VAL A 96 -0.62 5.67 -2.03
N ALA A 97 -0.61 5.28 -3.30
CA ALA A 97 -0.84 6.19 -4.42
C ALA A 97 -2.20 6.90 -4.30
N GLU A 98 -3.27 6.15 -3.98
CA GLU A 98 -4.60 6.72 -3.76
C GLU A 98 -4.63 7.72 -2.59
N GLN A 99 -3.91 7.45 -1.51
CA GLN A 99 -3.86 8.33 -0.34
C GLN A 99 -3.11 9.64 -0.61
N ILE A 100 -2.14 9.64 -1.51
CA ILE A 100 -1.33 10.84 -1.82
C ILE A 100 -1.81 11.59 -3.08
N LYS A 101 -2.80 11.06 -3.80
CA LYS A 101 -3.42 11.78 -4.93
C LYS A 101 -3.86 13.19 -4.49
N PRO A 102 -3.53 14.21 -5.27
CA PRO A 102 -3.93 15.57 -4.94
C PRO A 102 -5.46 15.70 -5.01
N LYS A 103 -6.04 16.41 -4.05
CA LYS A 103 -7.40 16.91 -4.20
C LYS A 103 -7.43 17.94 -5.33
N ARG A 104 -8.59 18.13 -5.99
CA ARG A 104 -8.77 19.09 -7.10
C ARG A 104 -8.06 20.41 -6.82
N GLY A 105 -7.22 20.85 -7.75
CA GLY A 105 -6.53 22.15 -7.70
C GLY A 105 -5.11 22.16 -7.10
N VAL A 106 -4.55 21.00 -6.72
CA VAL A 106 -3.16 20.89 -6.23
C VAL A 106 -2.29 20.26 -7.33
N SER A 107 -1.03 20.71 -7.46
CA SER A 107 -0.09 20.18 -8.45
C SER A 107 0.10 18.67 -8.29
N ASN A 108 0.06 17.97 -9.41
CA ASN A 108 0.22 16.54 -9.46
C ASN A 108 1.70 16.16 -9.21
N ILE A 109 1.97 15.45 -8.14
CA ILE A 109 3.30 14.94 -7.84
C ILE A 109 3.48 13.62 -8.59
N PRO A 110 4.54 13.44 -9.41
CA PRO A 110 4.80 12.18 -10.08
C PRO A 110 4.95 11.04 -9.07
N VAL A 111 4.18 9.97 -9.26
CA VAL A 111 4.23 8.76 -8.46
C VAL A 111 4.65 7.61 -9.35
N ARG A 112 5.71 6.90 -8.97
CA ARG A 112 6.27 5.79 -9.73
C ARG A 112 6.43 4.53 -8.90
N ARG A 113 6.21 3.40 -9.53
CA ARG A 113 6.43 2.07 -8.95
C ARG A 113 7.87 1.61 -9.17
N VAL A 114 8.52 1.15 -8.12
CA VAL A 114 9.88 0.61 -8.15
C VAL A 114 9.85 -0.87 -7.75
N LEU A 115 10.47 -1.70 -8.56
CA LEU A 115 10.59 -3.14 -8.32
C LEU A 115 12.07 -3.50 -8.19
N PHE A 116 12.45 -4.12 -7.08
CA PHE A 116 13.75 -4.75 -6.92
C PHE A 116 13.61 -6.09 -6.21
N HIS A 117 14.36 -7.07 -6.68
CA HIS A 117 14.32 -8.45 -6.18
C HIS A 117 15.40 -8.70 -5.14
N GLU A 118 16.37 -7.83 -5.04
CA GLU A 118 17.43 -7.83 -4.02
C GLU A 118 17.70 -6.42 -3.49
N ILE A 119 18.16 -6.34 -2.24
CA ILE A 119 18.47 -5.06 -1.58
C ILE A 119 19.98 -4.86 -1.54
N THR A 120 20.56 -4.68 -2.73
CA THR A 120 21.95 -4.20 -2.89
C THR A 120 21.95 -2.76 -3.37
N LYS A 121 23.04 -2.05 -3.19
CA LYS A 121 23.13 -0.64 -3.61
C LYS A 121 22.88 -0.47 -5.10
N ASP A 122 23.51 -1.31 -5.92
CA ASP A 122 23.40 -1.22 -7.38
C ASP A 122 21.99 -1.60 -7.87
N ALA A 123 21.39 -2.66 -7.31
CA ALA A 123 20.02 -3.06 -7.64
C ALA A 123 19.00 -1.97 -7.28
N VAL A 124 19.12 -1.36 -6.12
CA VAL A 124 18.23 -0.28 -5.68
C VAL A 124 18.37 0.96 -6.59
N GLN A 125 19.59 1.37 -6.90
CA GLN A 125 19.81 2.51 -7.78
C GLN A 125 19.34 2.25 -9.22
N LEU A 126 19.54 1.04 -9.73
CA LEU A 126 19.05 0.64 -11.05
C LEU A 126 17.51 0.65 -11.09
N ALA A 127 16.87 0.06 -10.07
CA ALA A 127 15.41 0.00 -9.99
C ALA A 127 14.76 1.40 -9.94
N ILE A 128 15.36 2.35 -9.22
CA ILE A 128 14.90 3.75 -9.22
C ILE A 128 14.96 4.37 -10.62
N ARG A 129 16.02 4.08 -11.39
CA ARG A 129 16.13 4.57 -12.79
C ARG A 129 15.11 3.92 -13.72
N GLN A 130 14.70 2.68 -13.43
CA GLN A 130 13.74 1.90 -14.23
C GLN A 130 12.31 1.96 -13.68
N ALA A 131 12.02 2.92 -12.80
CA ALA A 131 10.70 3.06 -12.21
C ALA A 131 9.60 3.22 -13.27
N GLY A 132 8.51 2.48 -13.09
CA GLY A 132 7.36 2.44 -13.98
C GLY A 132 6.05 2.76 -13.28
N ASP A 133 4.98 2.15 -13.75
CA ASP A 133 3.63 2.32 -13.22
C ASP A 133 3.22 1.17 -12.30
N ILE A 134 2.16 1.39 -11.53
CA ILE A 134 1.52 0.34 -10.71
C ILE A 134 0.83 -0.65 -11.64
N ASP A 135 0.96 -1.94 -11.38
CA ASP A 135 0.32 -3.01 -12.13
C ASP A 135 -1.13 -3.21 -11.66
N ASP A 136 -2.08 -2.58 -12.35
CA ASP A 136 -3.49 -2.63 -12.00
C ASP A 136 -4.04 -4.07 -12.00
N LYS A 137 -3.54 -4.97 -12.84
CA LYS A 137 -3.96 -6.38 -12.85
C LYS A 137 -3.59 -7.11 -11.56
N LYS A 138 -2.42 -6.83 -11.01
CA LYS A 138 -2.02 -7.38 -9.70
C LYS A 138 -2.85 -6.80 -8.57
N VAL A 139 -3.18 -5.51 -8.63
CA VAL A 139 -4.06 -4.83 -7.66
C VAL A 139 -5.44 -5.45 -7.70
N GLU A 140 -6.05 -5.60 -8.88
CA GLU A 140 -7.36 -6.22 -9.06
C GLU A 140 -7.38 -7.67 -8.56
N ALA A 141 -6.34 -8.46 -8.86
CA ALA A 141 -6.22 -9.83 -8.38
C ALA A 141 -6.15 -9.93 -6.85
N GLN A 142 -5.42 -9.04 -6.20
CA GLN A 142 -5.35 -8.97 -4.74
C GLN A 142 -6.69 -8.54 -4.14
N GLN A 143 -7.35 -7.54 -4.70
CA GLN A 143 -8.68 -7.08 -4.25
C GLN A 143 -9.73 -8.18 -4.41
N ALA A 144 -9.76 -8.86 -5.54
CA ALA A 144 -10.68 -9.98 -5.78
C ALA A 144 -10.48 -11.11 -4.75
N ARG A 145 -9.25 -11.47 -4.46
CA ARG A 145 -8.93 -12.45 -3.42
C ARG A 145 -9.37 -11.97 -2.05
N ARG A 146 -9.11 -10.71 -1.70
CA ARG A 146 -9.49 -10.14 -0.41
C ARG A 146 -11.02 -10.12 -0.23
N VAL A 147 -11.75 -9.78 -1.27
CA VAL A 147 -13.23 -9.83 -1.31
C VAL A 147 -13.71 -11.27 -1.11
N LEU A 148 -13.16 -12.23 -1.84
CA LEU A 148 -13.53 -13.64 -1.74
C LEU A 148 -13.28 -14.19 -0.33
N ASP A 149 -12.11 -13.95 0.24
CA ASP A 149 -11.76 -14.38 1.61
C ASP A 149 -12.74 -13.79 2.65
N ARG A 150 -13.13 -12.53 2.49
CA ARG A 150 -14.12 -11.88 3.35
C ARG A 150 -15.51 -12.52 3.22
N LEU A 151 -15.97 -12.77 2.00
CA LEU A 151 -17.29 -13.38 1.75
C LEU A 151 -17.35 -14.80 2.29
N VAL A 152 -16.31 -15.61 2.08
CA VAL A 152 -16.23 -16.98 2.61
C VAL A 152 -16.19 -16.96 4.14
N GLY A 153 -15.33 -16.15 4.74
CA GLY A 153 -15.23 -16.04 6.19
C GLY A 153 -16.52 -15.55 6.86
N TYR A 154 -17.19 -14.58 6.25
CA TYR A 154 -18.41 -13.99 6.80
C TYR A 154 -19.62 -14.93 6.71
N LYS A 155 -19.71 -15.73 5.64
CA LYS A 155 -20.81 -16.70 5.45
C LYS A 155 -20.56 -18.01 6.19
N SER A 156 -19.34 -18.49 6.28
CA SER A 156 -19.00 -19.76 6.94
C SER A 156 -18.86 -19.66 8.46
N SER A 157 -18.48 -18.51 8.99
CA SER A 157 -18.28 -18.29 10.43
C SER A 157 -19.52 -18.62 11.28
N PRO A 158 -20.77 -18.21 10.94
CA PRO A 158 -21.96 -18.59 11.68
C PRO A 158 -22.23 -20.10 11.65
N VAL A 159 -21.91 -20.78 10.56
CA VAL A 159 -22.09 -22.24 10.40
C VAL A 159 -21.08 -22.97 11.26
N LEU A 160 -19.83 -22.57 11.23
CA LEU A 160 -18.76 -23.13 12.08
C LEU A 160 -19.07 -22.96 13.58
N TRP A 161 -19.50 -21.79 14.00
CA TRP A 161 -19.89 -21.54 15.41
C TRP A 161 -21.06 -22.41 15.86
N LYS A 162 -22.05 -22.65 14.99
CA LYS A 162 -23.16 -23.55 15.29
C LYS A 162 -22.72 -25.01 15.41
N THR A 163 -21.77 -25.43 14.60
CA THR A 163 -21.26 -26.80 14.57
C THR A 163 -20.34 -27.07 15.76
N VAL A 164 -19.43 -26.14 16.09
CA VAL A 164 -18.50 -26.28 17.22
C VAL A 164 -19.23 -26.23 18.57
N LYS A 165 -20.27 -25.40 18.72
CA LYS A 165 -21.09 -25.39 19.95
C LYS A 165 -21.94 -26.64 20.18
N LYS A 166 -22.16 -27.47 19.16
CA LYS A 166 -22.90 -28.76 19.30
C LYS A 166 -22.00 -29.96 19.57
N GLY A 167 -20.66 -29.77 19.54
CA GLY A 167 -19.67 -30.82 19.65
C GLY A 167 -18.85 -30.85 20.95
N ILE A 168 -19.29 -30.09 22.01
CA ILE A 168 -18.70 -30.11 23.34
C ILE A 168 -19.81 -30.39 24.36
#